data_f72f4faba6dbcc3be4da89975226c0e5
#
_entry.id   f72f4faba6dbcc3be4da89975226c0e5
#
_cell.length_a   1.000
_cell.length_b   1.000
_cell.length_c   1.000
_cell.angle_alpha   90.00
_cell.angle_beta   90.00
_cell.angle_gamma   90.00
#
_symmetry.space_group_name_H-M   'P 1'
#
loop_
_entity.id
_entity.type
_entity.pdbx_description
1 polymer ?
#
loop_
_entity_poly.entity_id
_entity_poly.type
_entity_poly.pdbx_seq_one_letter_code
_entity_poly.pdbx_strand_id
1 'polypeptide(L)'
;MPERRLTALLYRTGGQMVLIDCGEGTQVGLKLAGWGFKSLSAILFTHFHADHVAGLPGLLLTLANAGKTEPLCLFGPPGLEEVVRGLTVIAPALPFDLHLCKLPEESNCTQRLGELFIQSAPADHRIPCLAYSLEIRRAGAFDAHRAQAQEIPIEYWSRLQKGETIWHQGRVFDSGMVLGESRRGIKVTYCTDSRPAGSVALLARDSDLFVCEGIYGEDEKRDGAVGKKHMIFSEAAFLAKESRCRELWLTHYSPSLKDPLEYIDCARAVFPNTKAGFDGMSKTICFE
;
A
#
# COMPACT_ATOMS: atom_id res chain seq x y z
N MET A 1 -19.31 12.05 4.55
CA MET A 1 -20.66 11.55 4.94
C MET A 1 -20.52 10.87 6.30
N PRO A 2 -21.55 10.87 7.17
CA PRO A 2 -21.41 10.27 8.52
C PRO A 2 -21.01 8.79 8.50
N GLU A 3 -21.42 8.05 7.48
CA GLU A 3 -21.20 6.60 7.33
C GLU A 3 -19.95 6.25 6.52
N ARG A 4 -19.23 7.25 6.01
CA ARG A 4 -18.00 7.05 5.22
C ARG A 4 -16.94 8.04 5.66
N ARG A 5 -15.83 7.50 6.18
CA ARG A 5 -14.65 8.27 6.58
C ARG A 5 -13.86 8.70 5.36
N LEU A 6 -12.95 9.64 5.57
CA LEU A 6 -12.00 10.06 4.56
C LEU A 6 -10.92 8.99 4.35
N THR A 7 -10.13 9.19 3.33
CA THR A 7 -9.26 8.19 2.72
C THR A 7 -8.19 7.67 3.68
N ALA A 8 -8.20 6.36 3.91
CA ALA A 8 -7.16 5.65 4.66
C ALA A 8 -7.22 4.14 4.39
N LEU A 9 -6.09 3.52 4.08
CA LEU A 9 -5.93 2.07 4.04
C LEU A 9 -4.87 1.63 5.03
N LEU A 10 -5.23 0.76 5.98
CA LEU A 10 -4.30 0.20 6.94
C LEU A 10 -3.85 -1.20 6.51
N TYR A 11 -2.55 -1.39 6.38
CA TYR A 11 -1.90 -2.66 6.08
C TYR A 11 -1.10 -3.14 7.30
N ARG A 12 -1.16 -4.45 7.61
CA ARG A 12 -0.43 -5.03 8.74
C ARG A 12 0.26 -6.33 8.33
N THR A 13 1.54 -6.44 8.67
CA THR A 13 2.33 -7.66 8.47
C THR A 13 3.48 -7.73 9.46
N GLY A 14 3.86 -8.93 9.91
CA GLY A 14 5.07 -9.15 10.72
C GLY A 14 5.19 -8.27 11.96
N GLY A 15 4.07 -7.82 12.55
CA GLY A 15 4.07 -6.90 13.69
C GLY A 15 4.21 -5.42 13.32
N GLN A 16 4.42 -5.09 12.05
CA GLN A 16 4.44 -3.72 11.52
C GLN A 16 3.09 -3.33 10.94
N MET A 17 2.78 -2.04 11.02
CA MET A 17 1.65 -1.44 10.30
C MET A 17 2.15 -0.34 9.38
N VAL A 18 1.52 -0.25 8.22
CA VAL A 18 1.70 0.80 7.22
C VAL A 18 0.32 1.37 6.91
N LEU A 19 0.21 2.68 6.94
CA LEU A 19 -0.99 3.40 6.56
C LEU A 19 -0.78 4.02 5.18
N ILE A 20 -1.75 3.92 4.28
CA ILE A 20 -1.76 4.69 3.02
C ILE A 20 -2.86 5.73 3.15
N ASP A 21 -2.49 6.98 3.03
CA ASP A 21 -3.26 8.18 3.30
C ASP A 21 -3.72 8.31 4.76
N CYS A 22 -4.05 9.53 5.15
CA CYS A 22 -4.45 9.88 6.51
C CYS A 22 -5.50 11.01 6.45
N GLY A 23 -6.68 10.70 5.93
CA GLY A 23 -7.82 11.61 5.95
C GLY A 23 -8.30 11.92 7.36
N GLU A 24 -9.12 12.95 7.51
CA GLU A 24 -9.67 13.31 8.82
C GLU A 24 -10.41 12.13 9.46
N GLY A 25 -10.18 11.91 10.75
CA GLY A 25 -10.83 10.84 11.51
C GLY A 25 -10.13 9.47 11.36
N THR A 26 -9.01 9.37 10.65
CA THR A 26 -8.25 8.10 10.49
C THR A 26 -7.91 7.46 11.84
N GLN A 27 -7.54 8.23 12.87
CA GLN A 27 -7.25 7.71 14.21
C GLN A 27 -8.46 7.01 14.85
N VAL A 28 -9.68 7.43 14.51
CA VAL A 28 -10.91 6.75 14.98
C VAL A 28 -11.05 5.40 14.29
N GLY A 29 -10.81 5.36 12.97
CA GLY A 29 -10.81 4.11 12.19
C GLY A 29 -9.79 3.11 12.72
N LEU A 30 -8.56 3.54 13.00
CA LEU A 30 -7.51 2.70 13.58
C LEU A 30 -7.91 2.17 14.97
N LYS A 31 -8.51 3.02 15.80
CA LYS A 31 -9.00 2.60 17.14
C LYS A 31 -10.07 1.53 17.04
N LEU A 32 -11.01 1.68 16.12
CA LEU A 32 -12.08 0.71 15.88
C LEU A 32 -11.54 -0.61 15.30
N ALA A 33 -10.50 -0.56 14.46
CA ALA A 33 -9.84 -1.77 13.95
C ALA A 33 -9.16 -2.60 15.06
N GLY A 34 -8.85 -2.01 16.23
CA GLY A 34 -8.34 -2.72 17.39
C GLY A 34 -6.90 -3.23 17.27
N TRP A 35 -6.14 -2.78 16.26
CA TRP A 35 -4.78 -3.28 16.03
C TRP A 35 -3.70 -2.53 16.83
N GLY A 36 -4.11 -1.51 17.59
CA GLY A 36 -3.22 -0.63 18.34
C GLY A 36 -2.57 0.44 17.46
N PHE A 37 -1.71 1.26 18.05
CA PHE A 37 -1.08 2.39 17.38
C PHE A 37 0.45 2.28 17.29
N LYS A 38 1.10 1.67 18.29
CA LYS A 38 2.58 1.70 18.41
C LYS A 38 3.31 1.06 17.24
N SER A 39 2.72 0.03 16.63
CA SER A 39 3.33 -0.69 15.51
C SER A 39 3.18 0.03 14.16
N LEU A 40 2.57 1.23 14.11
CA LEU A 40 2.56 2.03 12.89
C LEU A 40 3.98 2.55 12.63
N SER A 41 4.59 2.04 11.57
CA SER A 41 5.97 2.33 11.21
C SER A 41 6.11 3.24 10.00
N ALA A 42 5.08 3.34 9.17
CA ALA A 42 5.09 4.25 8.04
C ALA A 42 3.68 4.77 7.67
N ILE A 43 3.65 5.96 7.09
CA ILE A 43 2.50 6.53 6.38
C ILE A 43 2.96 6.86 4.97
N LEU A 44 2.20 6.41 3.97
CA LEU A 44 2.43 6.66 2.56
C LEU A 44 1.35 7.61 2.06
N PHE A 45 1.71 8.79 1.60
CA PHE A 45 0.75 9.73 1.02
C PHE A 45 0.70 9.56 -0.49
N THR A 46 -0.50 9.34 -1.03
CA THR A 46 -0.70 9.29 -2.48
C THR A 46 -0.52 10.68 -3.07
N HIS A 47 -1.13 11.69 -2.47
CA HIS A 47 -1.04 13.10 -2.83
C HIS A 47 -1.50 13.98 -1.66
N PHE A 48 -1.56 15.30 -1.85
CA PHE A 48 -1.78 16.25 -0.74
C PHE A 48 -3.11 17.01 -0.82
N HIS A 49 -4.19 16.40 -1.33
CA HIS A 49 -5.52 16.92 -1.08
C HIS A 49 -5.94 16.70 0.37
N ALA A 50 -6.82 17.55 0.88
CA ALA A 50 -7.15 17.59 2.31
C ALA A 50 -7.73 16.27 2.84
N ASP A 51 -8.56 15.60 2.05
CA ASP A 51 -9.18 14.32 2.39
C ASP A 51 -8.20 13.14 2.47
N HIS A 52 -6.94 13.35 2.08
CA HIS A 52 -5.84 12.38 2.19
C HIS A 52 -4.84 12.69 3.29
N VAL A 53 -4.81 13.94 3.82
CA VAL A 53 -3.74 14.36 4.74
C VAL A 53 -4.23 15.06 6.01
N ALA A 54 -5.47 15.56 6.05
CA ALA A 54 -5.94 16.39 7.15
C ALA A 54 -5.99 15.67 8.51
N GLY A 55 -6.01 14.34 8.53
CA GLY A 55 -5.97 13.56 9.77
C GLY A 55 -4.58 13.42 10.39
N LEU A 56 -3.51 13.81 9.69
CA LEU A 56 -2.13 13.60 10.15
C LEU A 56 -1.86 14.21 11.54
N PRO A 57 -2.18 15.47 11.85
CA PRO A 57 -1.89 16.04 13.17
C PRO A 57 -2.57 15.29 14.30
N GLY A 58 -3.85 14.96 14.13
CA GLY A 58 -4.63 14.20 15.13
C GLY A 58 -4.10 12.77 15.33
N LEU A 59 -3.65 12.12 14.25
CA LEU A 59 -3.04 10.81 14.32
C LEU A 59 -1.70 10.86 15.05
N LEU A 60 -0.82 11.82 14.76
CA LEU A 60 0.49 11.97 15.42
C LEU A 60 0.32 12.18 16.92
N LEU A 61 -0.59 13.04 17.36
CA LEU A 61 -0.91 13.22 18.78
C LEU A 61 -1.49 11.95 19.43
N THR A 62 -2.29 11.20 18.69
CA THR A 62 -2.82 9.90 19.16
C THR A 62 -1.71 8.87 19.33
N LEU A 63 -0.76 8.80 18.39
CA LEU A 63 0.43 7.94 18.50
C LEU A 63 1.30 8.30 19.71
N ALA A 64 1.54 9.60 19.92
CA ALA A 64 2.28 10.10 21.09
C ALA A 64 1.59 9.71 22.40
N ASN A 65 0.29 9.94 22.51
CA ASN A 65 -0.51 9.59 23.69
C ASN A 65 -0.58 8.06 23.92
N ALA A 66 -0.50 7.26 22.85
CA ALA A 66 -0.41 5.81 22.95
C ALA A 66 0.97 5.31 23.40
N GLY A 67 1.95 6.22 23.56
CA GLY A 67 3.31 5.92 23.99
C GLY A 67 4.18 5.32 22.89
N LYS A 68 4.00 5.76 21.63
CA LYS A 68 4.95 5.47 20.56
C LYS A 68 6.24 6.27 20.80
N THR A 69 7.38 5.61 20.64
CA THR A 69 8.73 6.21 20.76
C THR A 69 9.61 5.93 19.55
N GLU A 70 9.30 4.87 18.80
CA GLU A 70 10.04 4.51 17.59
C GLU A 70 9.74 5.52 16.46
N PRO A 71 10.73 5.80 15.61
CA PRO A 71 10.55 6.70 14.47
C PRO A 71 9.36 6.31 13.57
N LEU A 72 8.77 7.31 12.91
CA LEU A 72 7.71 7.13 11.93
C LEU A 72 8.20 7.64 10.58
N CYS A 73 8.21 6.77 9.57
CA CYS A 73 8.55 7.14 8.21
C CYS A 73 7.33 7.71 7.48
N LEU A 74 7.48 8.85 6.83
CA LEU A 74 6.47 9.49 6.00
C LEU A 74 6.98 9.51 4.56
N PHE A 75 6.28 8.81 3.67
CA PHE A 75 6.58 8.76 2.24
C PHE A 75 5.54 9.57 1.47
N GLY A 76 5.95 10.22 0.39
CA GLY A 76 5.01 10.95 -0.46
C GLY A 76 5.67 11.60 -1.66
N PRO A 77 4.86 12.14 -2.60
CA PRO A 77 5.34 12.86 -3.76
C PRO A 77 6.04 14.19 -3.39
N PRO A 78 6.58 14.94 -4.36
CA PRO A 78 7.09 16.29 -4.14
C PRO A 78 6.08 17.18 -3.39
N GLY A 79 6.57 17.98 -2.44
CA GLY A 79 5.75 18.78 -1.52
C GLY A 79 5.58 18.16 -0.11
N LEU A 80 6.03 16.91 0.10
CA LEU A 80 5.89 16.19 1.38
C LEU A 80 6.38 17.01 2.58
N GLU A 81 7.57 17.58 2.48
CA GLU A 81 8.17 18.33 3.60
C GLU A 81 7.35 19.58 3.95
N GLU A 82 6.92 20.33 2.95
CA GLU A 82 6.12 21.56 3.12
C GLU A 82 4.78 21.24 3.78
N VAL A 83 4.07 20.23 3.27
CA VAL A 83 2.76 19.82 3.79
C VAL A 83 2.87 19.28 5.21
N VAL A 84 3.83 18.38 5.48
CA VAL A 84 4.01 17.85 6.84
C VAL A 84 4.38 18.96 7.81
N ARG A 85 5.30 19.85 7.45
CA ARG A 85 5.67 21.01 8.30
C ARG A 85 4.46 21.91 8.58
N GLY A 86 3.65 22.22 7.57
CA GLY A 86 2.45 23.03 7.73
C GLY A 86 1.43 22.39 8.65
N LEU A 87 1.16 21.11 8.48
CA LEU A 87 0.18 20.37 9.29
C LEU A 87 0.66 20.14 10.73
N THR A 88 1.96 19.98 10.96
CA THR A 88 2.51 19.67 12.29
C THR A 88 2.77 20.89 13.17
N VAL A 89 2.51 22.10 12.70
CA VAL A 89 2.59 23.34 13.50
C VAL A 89 1.81 23.22 14.82
N ILE A 90 0.68 22.50 14.80
CA ILE A 90 -0.17 22.29 15.97
C ILE A 90 0.23 21.06 16.81
N ALA A 91 1.26 20.34 16.42
CA ALA A 91 1.82 19.18 17.11
C ALA A 91 3.35 19.31 17.20
N PRO A 92 3.90 20.36 17.84
CA PRO A 92 5.32 20.74 17.72
C PRO A 92 6.26 19.83 18.48
N ALA A 93 5.78 19.06 19.44
CA ALA A 93 6.60 18.17 20.26
C ALA A 93 6.03 16.75 20.23
N LEU A 94 6.74 15.86 19.53
CA LEU A 94 6.43 14.43 19.46
C LEU A 94 7.53 13.63 20.17
N PRO A 95 7.21 12.53 20.88
CA PRO A 95 8.20 11.68 21.55
C PRO A 95 8.93 10.73 20.58
N PHE A 96 8.77 10.91 19.27
CA PHE A 96 9.39 10.13 18.20
C PHE A 96 9.75 11.02 17.00
N ASP A 97 10.75 10.61 16.25
CA ASP A 97 11.19 11.31 15.06
C ASP A 97 10.29 11.03 13.85
N LEU A 98 10.13 12.03 12.98
CA LEU A 98 9.51 11.90 11.67
C LEU A 98 10.59 11.84 10.59
N HIS A 99 10.70 10.73 9.89
CA HIS A 99 11.61 10.56 8.76
C HIS A 99 10.86 10.80 7.46
N LEU A 100 11.16 11.90 6.78
CA LEU A 100 10.52 12.30 5.53
C LEU A 100 11.25 11.72 4.34
N CYS A 101 10.57 10.93 3.53
CA CYS A 101 11.11 10.24 2.37
C CYS A 101 10.34 10.67 1.12
N LYS A 102 10.85 11.70 0.43
CA LYS A 102 10.27 12.17 -0.84
C LYS A 102 10.50 11.13 -1.93
N LEU A 103 9.42 10.73 -2.61
CA LEU A 103 9.43 9.80 -3.74
C LEU A 103 9.36 10.56 -5.06
N PRO A 104 9.93 10.00 -6.16
CA PRO A 104 9.84 10.61 -7.48
C PRO A 104 8.39 10.59 -7.99
N GLU A 105 7.99 11.66 -8.68
CA GLU A 105 6.67 11.81 -9.27
C GLU A 105 6.54 11.11 -10.63
N GLU A 106 7.63 11.10 -11.42
CA GLU A 106 7.59 10.70 -12.84
C GLU A 106 8.08 9.27 -13.09
N SER A 107 8.58 8.58 -12.07
CA SER A 107 9.18 7.26 -12.20
C SER A 107 8.79 6.31 -11.08
N ASN A 108 8.84 5.01 -11.38
CA ASN A 108 8.66 4.00 -10.37
C ASN A 108 9.82 4.03 -9.37
N CYS A 109 9.47 3.84 -8.10
CA CYS A 109 10.45 3.76 -7.02
C CYS A 109 10.18 2.54 -6.14
N THR A 110 11.23 1.94 -5.60
CA THR A 110 11.12 0.84 -4.64
C THR A 110 11.86 1.21 -3.37
N GLN A 111 11.16 1.12 -2.25
CA GLN A 111 11.69 1.28 -0.90
C GLN A 111 11.54 -0.02 -0.14
N ARG A 112 12.33 -0.19 0.92
CA ARG A 112 12.24 -1.36 1.80
C ARG A 112 12.01 -0.92 3.23
N LEU A 113 10.99 -1.50 3.87
CA LEU A 113 10.68 -1.29 5.26
C LEU A 113 10.64 -2.66 5.97
N GLY A 114 11.73 -3.06 6.60
CA GLY A 114 11.89 -4.43 7.10
C GLY A 114 11.81 -5.46 5.98
N GLU A 115 10.83 -6.35 6.05
CA GLU A 115 10.58 -7.37 5.01
C GLU A 115 9.61 -6.89 3.90
N LEU A 116 9.00 -5.72 4.11
CA LEU A 116 8.03 -5.16 3.17
C LEU A 116 8.74 -4.38 2.07
N PHE A 117 8.43 -4.69 0.82
CA PHE A 117 8.80 -3.89 -0.35
C PHE A 117 7.65 -2.95 -0.68
N ILE A 118 7.93 -1.67 -0.65
CA ILE A 118 7.00 -0.58 -0.99
C ILE A 118 7.40 -0.10 -2.39
N GLN A 119 6.51 -0.27 -3.34
CA GLN A 119 6.71 0.25 -4.68
C GLN A 119 5.73 1.40 -4.92
N SER A 120 6.19 2.46 -5.57
CA SER A 120 5.34 3.56 -6.02
C SER A 120 5.41 3.70 -7.54
N ALA A 121 4.32 4.15 -8.13
CA ALA A 121 4.22 4.49 -9.53
C ALA A 121 3.39 5.76 -9.73
N PRO A 122 3.66 6.57 -10.78
CA PRO A 122 2.85 7.74 -11.09
C PRO A 122 1.39 7.37 -11.35
N ALA A 123 0.48 8.16 -10.78
CA ALA A 123 -0.94 8.16 -11.07
C ALA A 123 -1.33 9.41 -11.87
N ASP A 124 -2.38 9.34 -12.68
CA ASP A 124 -2.81 10.46 -13.53
C ASP A 124 -3.84 11.33 -12.82
N HIS A 125 -3.36 12.29 -12.04
CA HIS A 125 -4.19 13.23 -11.29
C HIS A 125 -3.81 14.69 -11.59
N ARG A 126 -4.49 15.66 -10.94
CA ARG A 126 -4.28 17.11 -11.16
C ARG A 126 -3.05 17.66 -10.48
N ILE A 127 -2.57 16.98 -9.45
CA ILE A 127 -1.36 17.30 -8.69
C ILE A 127 -0.50 16.05 -8.64
N PRO A 128 0.79 16.15 -8.28
CA PRO A 128 1.65 15.00 -8.09
C PRO A 128 0.98 13.91 -7.27
N CYS A 129 0.77 12.74 -7.87
CA CYS A 129 0.02 11.64 -7.26
C CYS A 129 0.69 10.30 -7.52
N LEU A 130 0.73 9.44 -6.50
CA LEU A 130 1.37 8.13 -6.53
C LEU A 130 0.36 7.03 -6.17
N ALA A 131 0.41 5.93 -6.91
CA ALA A 131 -0.14 4.66 -6.47
C ALA A 131 0.95 3.87 -5.73
N TYR A 132 0.54 2.99 -4.82
CA TYR A 132 1.46 2.16 -4.02
C TYR A 132 1.16 0.68 -4.14
N SER A 133 2.22 -0.13 -4.11
CA SER A 133 2.12 -1.58 -3.95
C SER A 133 2.96 -2.00 -2.75
N LEU A 134 2.37 -2.79 -1.88
CA LEU A 134 2.98 -3.39 -0.70
C LEU A 134 3.17 -4.88 -0.96
N GLU A 135 4.42 -5.32 -1.00
CA GLU A 135 4.77 -6.70 -1.38
C GLU A 135 5.64 -7.35 -0.30
N ILE A 136 5.22 -8.55 0.12
CA ILE A 136 6.09 -9.47 0.87
C ILE A 136 6.59 -10.51 -0.11
N ARG A 137 7.88 -10.54 -0.35
CA ARG A 137 8.54 -11.51 -1.22
C ARG A 137 8.82 -12.79 -0.46
N ARG A 138 8.80 -13.89 -1.19
CA ARG A 138 9.04 -15.21 -0.63
C ARG A 138 10.18 -15.88 -1.40
N ALA A 139 11.28 -16.13 -0.70
CA ALA A 139 12.40 -16.89 -1.27
C ALA A 139 11.99 -18.31 -1.64
N GLY A 140 12.76 -18.93 -2.51
CA GLY A 140 12.64 -20.34 -2.84
C GLY A 140 12.77 -21.23 -1.60
N ALA A 141 12.30 -22.46 -1.70
CA ALA A 141 12.54 -23.46 -0.67
C ALA A 141 14.04 -23.74 -0.56
N PHE A 142 14.54 -23.91 0.65
CA PHE A 142 15.91 -24.30 0.89
C PHE A 142 16.09 -25.76 0.46
N ASP A 143 17.11 -26.02 -0.35
CA ASP A 143 17.47 -27.34 -0.86
C ASP A 143 18.69 -27.88 -0.10
N ALA A 144 18.42 -28.72 0.88
CA ALA A 144 19.46 -29.35 1.70
C ALA A 144 20.40 -30.23 0.90
N HIS A 145 19.91 -30.88 -0.18
CA HIS A 145 20.75 -31.72 -1.04
C HIS A 145 21.76 -30.90 -1.83
N ARG A 146 21.32 -29.74 -2.37
CA ARG A 146 22.24 -28.79 -3.01
C ARG A 146 23.27 -28.25 -2.02
N ALA A 147 22.84 -27.89 -0.78
CA ALA A 147 23.75 -27.41 0.23
C ALA A 147 24.80 -28.42 0.61
N GLN A 148 24.43 -29.72 0.74
CA GLN A 148 25.36 -30.84 0.98
C GLN A 148 26.28 -31.07 -0.19
N ALA A 149 25.76 -31.08 -1.42
CA ALA A 149 26.57 -31.28 -2.63
C ALA A 149 27.61 -30.17 -2.85
N GLN A 150 27.32 -28.95 -2.36
CA GLN A 150 28.24 -27.82 -2.37
C GLN A 150 29.16 -27.77 -1.13
N GLU A 151 29.08 -28.78 -0.26
CA GLU A 151 29.86 -28.87 1.00
C GLU A 151 29.69 -27.64 1.90
N ILE A 152 28.46 -27.06 1.91
CA ILE A 152 28.17 -25.88 2.73
C ILE A 152 27.96 -26.32 4.18
N PRO A 153 28.69 -25.77 5.15
CA PRO A 153 28.49 -26.05 6.57
C PRO A 153 27.06 -25.76 7.03
N ILE A 154 26.50 -26.66 7.84
CA ILE A 154 25.10 -26.57 8.30
C ILE A 154 24.83 -25.28 9.06
N GLU A 155 25.83 -24.74 9.78
CA GLU A 155 25.75 -23.48 10.51
C GLU A 155 25.40 -22.27 9.62
N TYR A 156 25.66 -22.34 8.31
CA TYR A 156 25.38 -21.27 7.35
C TYR A 156 24.01 -21.41 6.65
N TRP A 157 23.35 -22.55 6.75
CA TRP A 157 22.12 -22.82 6.01
C TRP A 157 21.00 -21.80 6.31
N SER A 158 20.80 -21.49 7.61
CA SER A 158 19.78 -20.50 8.01
C SER A 158 20.06 -19.08 7.50
N ARG A 159 21.34 -18.72 7.40
CA ARG A 159 21.77 -17.41 6.89
C ARG A 159 21.59 -17.32 5.38
N LEU A 160 21.99 -18.38 4.66
CA LEU A 160 21.80 -18.48 3.21
C LEU A 160 20.29 -18.51 2.86
N GLN A 161 19.48 -19.18 3.65
CA GLN A 161 18.02 -19.17 3.48
C GLN A 161 17.42 -17.76 3.61
N LYS A 162 18.03 -16.89 4.41
CA LYS A 162 17.66 -15.48 4.56
C LYS A 162 18.23 -14.57 3.49
N GLY A 163 18.98 -15.13 2.52
CA GLY A 163 19.54 -14.35 1.41
C GLY A 163 20.92 -13.75 1.70
N GLU A 164 21.58 -14.13 2.79
CA GLU A 164 22.92 -13.65 3.09
C GLU A 164 23.95 -14.29 2.15
N THR A 165 25.01 -13.55 1.86
CA THR A 165 26.24 -14.08 1.23
C THR A 165 27.27 -14.32 2.30
N ILE A 166 27.91 -15.49 2.30
CA ILE A 166 28.84 -15.92 3.34
C ILE A 166 30.20 -16.19 2.73
N TRP A 167 31.24 -15.63 3.34
CA TRP A 167 32.64 -15.92 3.08
C TRP A 167 33.16 -16.93 4.11
N HIS A 168 33.68 -18.06 3.64
CA HIS A 168 34.29 -19.07 4.51
C HIS A 168 35.42 -19.81 3.78
N GLN A 169 36.60 -19.85 4.37
CA GLN A 169 37.78 -20.56 3.87
C GLN A 169 38.12 -20.29 2.39
N GLY A 170 38.03 -19.02 1.98
CA GLY A 170 38.33 -18.61 0.59
C GLY A 170 37.22 -18.88 -0.43
N ARG A 171 36.07 -19.42 0.00
CA ARG A 171 34.88 -19.67 -0.83
C ARG A 171 33.77 -18.70 -0.47
N VAL A 172 33.00 -18.32 -1.48
CA VAL A 172 31.77 -17.52 -1.31
C VAL A 172 30.56 -18.43 -1.50
N PHE A 173 29.65 -18.41 -0.55
CA PHE A 173 28.38 -19.08 -0.64
C PHE A 173 27.27 -18.03 -0.72
N ASP A 174 26.39 -18.12 -1.68
CA ASP A 174 25.23 -17.28 -1.83
C ASP A 174 23.93 -18.10 -1.81
N SER A 175 22.82 -17.39 -1.62
CA SER A 175 21.51 -18.00 -1.51
C SER A 175 21.05 -18.71 -2.79
N GLY A 176 21.53 -18.31 -3.99
CA GLY A 176 21.19 -18.93 -5.26
C GLY A 176 21.70 -20.36 -5.36
N MET A 177 22.76 -20.71 -4.61
CA MET A 177 23.31 -22.08 -4.58
C MET A 177 22.35 -23.07 -3.91
N VAL A 178 21.53 -22.61 -2.96
CA VAL A 178 20.75 -23.47 -2.05
C VAL A 178 19.25 -23.20 -2.05
N LEU A 179 18.79 -22.14 -2.73
CA LEU A 179 17.38 -21.87 -2.86
C LEU A 179 16.85 -22.37 -4.20
N GLY A 180 15.67 -22.94 -4.18
CA GLY A 180 14.89 -23.22 -5.40
C GLY A 180 14.33 -21.95 -6.03
N GLU A 181 13.42 -22.09 -6.98
CA GLU A 181 12.71 -20.95 -7.58
C GLU A 181 11.98 -20.15 -6.52
N SER A 182 11.91 -18.81 -6.74
CA SER A 182 11.17 -17.91 -5.85
C SER A 182 9.70 -18.32 -5.82
N ARG A 183 9.14 -18.39 -4.63
CA ARG A 183 7.72 -18.70 -4.43
C ARG A 183 6.89 -17.42 -4.51
N ARG A 184 5.62 -17.57 -4.85
CA ARG A 184 4.72 -16.44 -4.88
C ARG A 184 4.66 -15.77 -3.49
N GLY A 185 4.90 -14.47 -3.47
CA GLY A 185 4.72 -13.60 -2.31
C GLY A 185 3.27 -13.18 -2.12
N ILE A 186 3.06 -12.14 -1.32
CA ILE A 186 1.77 -11.46 -1.15
C ILE A 186 1.93 -10.03 -1.61
N LYS A 187 1.01 -9.56 -2.46
CA LYS A 187 1.03 -8.21 -3.01
C LYS A 187 -0.34 -7.54 -2.89
N VAL A 188 -0.36 -6.36 -2.29
CA VAL A 188 -1.54 -5.49 -2.19
C VAL A 188 -1.21 -4.18 -2.88
N THR A 189 -2.03 -3.76 -3.84
CA THR A 189 -1.87 -2.48 -4.53
C THR A 189 -3.01 -1.54 -4.19
N TYR A 190 -2.69 -0.26 -4.05
CA TYR A 190 -3.62 0.82 -3.76
C TYR A 190 -3.44 1.94 -4.78
N CYS A 191 -4.54 2.36 -5.38
CA CYS A 191 -4.61 3.52 -6.26
C CYS A 191 -5.89 4.30 -5.99
N THR A 192 -5.75 5.56 -5.71
CA THR A 192 -6.86 6.51 -5.58
C THR A 192 -6.57 7.71 -6.48
N ASP A 193 -7.59 8.55 -6.73
CA ASP A 193 -7.45 9.84 -7.44
C ASP A 193 -6.61 9.74 -8.71
N SER A 194 -7.09 8.96 -9.67
CA SER A 194 -6.36 8.75 -10.93
C SER A 194 -7.31 8.46 -12.08
N ARG A 195 -6.96 8.89 -13.26
CA ARG A 195 -7.45 8.26 -14.49
C ARG A 195 -6.78 6.89 -14.67
N PRO A 196 -7.38 5.96 -15.45
CA PRO A 196 -6.69 4.72 -15.81
C PRO A 196 -5.32 5.02 -16.41
N ALA A 197 -4.26 4.50 -15.78
CA ALA A 197 -2.87 4.72 -16.17
C ALA A 197 -2.13 3.40 -16.34
N GLY A 198 -1.29 3.31 -17.39
CA GLY A 198 -0.48 2.11 -17.64
C GLY A 198 0.53 1.83 -16.54
N SER A 199 1.08 2.87 -15.89
CA SER A 199 1.95 2.77 -14.72
C SER A 199 1.26 2.05 -13.55
N VAL A 200 -0.01 2.38 -13.28
CA VAL A 200 -0.83 1.76 -12.25
C VAL A 200 -1.16 0.31 -12.61
N ALA A 201 -1.49 0.02 -13.89
CA ALA A 201 -1.73 -1.34 -14.36
C ALA A 201 -0.50 -2.24 -14.16
N LEU A 202 0.69 -1.72 -14.48
CA LEU A 202 1.96 -2.44 -14.26
C LEU A 202 2.25 -2.63 -12.77
N LEU A 203 2.02 -1.60 -11.96
CA LEU A 203 2.20 -1.66 -10.51
C LEU A 203 1.26 -2.71 -9.89
N ALA A 204 0.00 -2.75 -10.31
CA ALA A 204 -1.01 -3.67 -9.79
C ALA A 204 -0.90 -5.10 -10.34
N ARG A 205 0.02 -5.34 -11.29
CA ARG A 205 0.15 -6.66 -11.94
C ARG A 205 0.31 -7.78 -10.91
N ASP A 206 -0.53 -8.82 -11.08
CA ASP A 206 -0.57 -10.05 -10.28
C ASP A 206 -0.80 -9.80 -8.76
N SER A 207 -1.40 -8.67 -8.37
CA SER A 207 -1.74 -8.38 -6.97
C SER A 207 -2.80 -9.35 -6.43
N ASP A 208 -2.68 -9.75 -5.17
CA ASP A 208 -3.69 -10.54 -4.47
C ASP A 208 -4.92 -9.72 -4.13
N LEU A 209 -4.71 -8.42 -3.91
CA LEU A 209 -5.76 -7.43 -3.71
C LEU A 209 -5.36 -6.12 -4.39
N PHE A 210 -6.25 -5.60 -5.21
CA PHE A 210 -6.15 -4.24 -5.73
C PHE A 210 -7.28 -3.40 -5.11
N VAL A 211 -6.91 -2.41 -4.33
CA VAL A 211 -7.84 -1.41 -3.79
C VAL A 211 -7.73 -0.18 -4.68
N CYS A 212 -8.81 0.13 -5.38
CA CYS A 212 -8.83 1.18 -6.39
C CYS A 212 -10.02 2.12 -6.19
N GLU A 213 -9.85 3.38 -6.57
CA GLU A 213 -10.97 4.30 -6.59
C GLU A 213 -12.06 3.86 -7.57
N GLY A 214 -13.26 4.33 -7.31
CA GLY A 214 -14.37 4.32 -8.23
C GLY A 214 -15.30 5.47 -7.83
N ILE A 215 -15.07 6.67 -8.40
CA ILE A 215 -15.78 7.87 -7.94
C ILE A 215 -17.28 7.81 -8.22
N TYR A 216 -17.68 7.20 -9.36
CA TYR A 216 -19.06 7.01 -9.79
C TYR A 216 -19.30 5.59 -10.26
N GLY A 217 -20.51 5.10 -10.01
CA GLY A 217 -20.95 3.77 -10.45
C GLY A 217 -21.48 3.74 -11.88
N GLU A 218 -22.05 4.85 -12.35
CA GLU A 218 -22.70 4.96 -13.65
C GLU A 218 -21.69 5.32 -14.75
N ASP A 219 -21.74 4.59 -15.88
CA ASP A 219 -20.88 4.85 -17.04
C ASP A 219 -21.17 6.20 -17.71
N GLU A 220 -22.41 6.71 -17.60
CA GLU A 220 -22.83 8.01 -18.10
C GLU A 220 -22.13 9.18 -17.41
N LYS A 221 -21.60 8.95 -16.20
CA LYS A 221 -20.82 9.94 -15.43
C LYS A 221 -19.34 9.97 -15.80
N ARG A 222 -18.91 9.21 -16.82
CA ARG A 222 -17.49 9.13 -17.24
C ARG A 222 -16.89 10.50 -17.54
N ASP A 223 -17.57 11.34 -18.29
CA ASP A 223 -17.07 12.67 -18.64
C ASP A 223 -16.82 13.53 -17.39
N GLY A 224 -17.69 13.41 -16.39
CA GLY A 224 -17.52 14.06 -15.09
C GLY A 224 -16.30 13.52 -14.32
N ALA A 225 -16.05 12.22 -14.40
CA ALA A 225 -14.87 11.58 -13.80
C ALA A 225 -13.59 12.03 -14.54
N VAL A 226 -13.60 12.03 -15.87
CA VAL A 226 -12.48 12.52 -16.70
C VAL A 226 -12.12 13.96 -16.34
N GLY A 227 -13.13 14.85 -16.28
CA GLY A 227 -12.93 16.25 -15.96
C GLY A 227 -12.34 16.50 -14.57
N LYS A 228 -12.51 15.56 -13.64
CA LYS A 228 -11.97 15.61 -12.28
C LYS A 228 -10.71 14.76 -12.08
N LYS A 229 -10.26 14.04 -13.09
CA LYS A 229 -9.14 13.10 -13.04
C LYS A 229 -9.37 11.93 -12.09
N HIS A 230 -10.58 11.31 -12.17
CA HIS A 230 -10.98 10.11 -11.43
C HIS A 230 -11.46 9.00 -12.37
N MET A 231 -11.70 7.80 -11.83
CA MET A 231 -12.23 6.64 -12.54
C MET A 231 -13.69 6.34 -12.14
N ILE A 232 -14.45 5.81 -13.09
CA ILE A 232 -15.74 5.14 -12.81
C ILE A 232 -15.50 3.65 -12.52
N PHE A 233 -16.52 2.95 -12.03
CA PHE A 233 -16.44 1.54 -11.61
C PHE A 233 -15.95 0.61 -12.71
N SER A 234 -16.48 0.75 -13.92
CA SER A 234 -16.10 -0.08 -15.08
C SER A 234 -14.65 0.14 -15.50
N GLU A 235 -14.11 1.36 -15.38
CA GLU A 235 -12.73 1.67 -15.70
C GLU A 235 -11.77 1.07 -14.66
N ALA A 236 -12.09 1.18 -13.37
CA ALA A 236 -11.31 0.53 -12.30
C ALA A 236 -11.30 -1.01 -12.46
N ALA A 237 -12.45 -1.58 -12.81
CA ALA A 237 -12.58 -3.02 -13.08
C ALA A 237 -11.78 -3.45 -14.32
N PHE A 238 -11.75 -2.62 -15.36
CA PHE A 238 -10.92 -2.87 -16.54
C PHE A 238 -9.43 -2.85 -16.19
N LEU A 239 -8.99 -1.87 -15.39
CA LEU A 239 -7.62 -1.78 -14.90
C LEU A 239 -7.23 -3.02 -14.06
N ALA A 240 -8.13 -3.49 -13.21
CA ALA A 240 -7.94 -4.71 -12.42
C ALA A 240 -7.79 -5.97 -13.29
N LYS A 241 -8.62 -6.09 -14.35
CA LYS A 241 -8.55 -7.18 -15.33
C LYS A 241 -7.20 -7.17 -16.09
N GLU A 242 -6.80 -6.02 -16.62
CA GLU A 242 -5.51 -5.86 -17.31
C GLU A 242 -4.32 -6.16 -16.41
N SER A 243 -4.41 -5.81 -15.13
CA SER A 243 -3.40 -6.11 -14.11
C SER A 243 -3.38 -7.58 -13.70
N ARG A 244 -4.35 -8.40 -14.09
CA ARG A 244 -4.51 -9.80 -13.63
C ARG A 244 -4.50 -9.93 -12.11
N CYS A 245 -5.01 -8.92 -11.39
CA CYS A 245 -5.15 -9.02 -9.95
C CYS A 245 -6.19 -10.10 -9.58
N ARG A 246 -6.14 -10.60 -8.35
CA ARG A 246 -7.07 -11.66 -7.90
C ARG A 246 -8.40 -11.13 -7.43
N GLU A 247 -8.41 -9.94 -6.82
CA GLU A 247 -9.59 -9.31 -6.26
C GLU A 247 -9.46 -7.79 -6.37
N LEU A 248 -10.57 -7.12 -6.67
CA LEU A 248 -10.69 -5.67 -6.69
C LEU A 248 -11.62 -5.21 -5.56
N TRP A 249 -11.17 -4.24 -4.77
CA TRP A 249 -12.03 -3.46 -3.89
C TRP A 249 -12.15 -2.05 -4.42
N LEU A 250 -13.37 -1.62 -4.69
CA LEU A 250 -13.67 -0.23 -5.04
C LEU A 250 -13.76 0.61 -3.78
N THR A 251 -13.26 1.84 -3.83
CA THR A 251 -13.24 2.79 -2.72
C THR A 251 -13.33 4.22 -3.25
N HIS A 252 -13.19 5.23 -2.38
CA HIS A 252 -13.12 6.64 -2.76
C HIS A 252 -14.34 7.12 -3.55
N TYR A 253 -15.54 6.75 -3.10
CA TYR A 253 -16.79 7.10 -3.75
C TYR A 253 -17.13 8.58 -3.60
N SER A 254 -17.69 9.19 -4.64
CA SER A 254 -18.28 10.52 -4.57
C SER A 254 -19.30 10.61 -3.42
N PRO A 255 -19.35 11.73 -2.71
CA PRO A 255 -20.46 11.99 -1.76
C PRO A 255 -21.86 11.91 -2.40
N SER A 256 -21.97 12.10 -3.73
CA SER A 256 -23.24 11.96 -4.45
C SER A 256 -23.66 10.51 -4.67
N LEU A 257 -22.74 9.54 -4.58
CA LEU A 257 -23.02 8.11 -4.69
C LEU A 257 -23.43 7.58 -3.31
N LYS A 258 -24.73 7.42 -3.09
CA LYS A 258 -25.28 7.01 -1.79
C LYS A 258 -24.98 5.56 -1.47
N ASP A 259 -25.33 4.66 -2.35
CA ASP A 259 -25.09 3.23 -2.21
C ASP A 259 -24.23 2.68 -3.38
N PRO A 260 -22.96 2.33 -3.16
CA PRO A 260 -22.13 1.73 -4.19
C PRO A 260 -22.65 0.37 -4.69
N LEU A 261 -23.44 -0.34 -3.89
CA LEU A 261 -23.96 -1.67 -4.27
C LEU A 261 -24.98 -1.59 -5.39
N GLU A 262 -25.67 -0.46 -5.58
CA GLU A 262 -26.60 -0.26 -6.69
C GLU A 262 -25.91 -0.37 -8.06
N TYR A 263 -24.61 -0.11 -8.13
CA TYR A 263 -23.85 -0.04 -9.39
C TYR A 263 -22.73 -1.08 -9.49
N ILE A 264 -22.54 -1.92 -8.49
CA ILE A 264 -21.41 -2.86 -8.44
C ILE A 264 -21.38 -3.84 -9.61
N ASP A 265 -22.53 -4.14 -10.19
CA ASP A 265 -22.65 -5.08 -11.29
C ASP A 265 -22.05 -4.54 -12.59
N CYS A 266 -21.95 -3.21 -12.77
CA CYS A 266 -21.19 -2.60 -13.88
C CYS A 266 -19.71 -3.00 -13.82
N ALA A 267 -19.10 -2.98 -12.63
CA ALA A 267 -17.72 -3.43 -12.44
C ALA A 267 -17.59 -4.95 -12.57
N ARG A 268 -18.51 -5.72 -11.99
CA ARG A 268 -18.50 -7.19 -12.04
C ARG A 268 -18.64 -7.76 -13.44
N ALA A 269 -19.37 -7.06 -14.32
CA ALA A 269 -19.46 -7.43 -15.72
C ALA A 269 -18.09 -7.41 -16.43
N VAL A 270 -17.16 -6.55 -15.98
CA VAL A 270 -15.80 -6.44 -16.51
C VAL A 270 -14.81 -7.33 -15.77
N PHE A 271 -14.88 -7.30 -14.43
CA PHE A 271 -14.03 -8.08 -13.53
C PHE A 271 -14.89 -8.69 -12.40
N PRO A 272 -15.27 -9.97 -12.50
CA PRO A 272 -16.25 -10.60 -11.61
C PRO A 272 -15.89 -10.56 -10.13
N ASN A 273 -14.59 -10.65 -9.78
CA ASN A 273 -14.13 -10.63 -8.39
C ASN A 273 -13.97 -9.19 -7.86
N THR A 274 -15.02 -8.39 -8.03
CA THR A 274 -15.08 -7.00 -7.56
C THR A 274 -16.01 -6.87 -6.36
N LYS A 275 -15.57 -6.14 -5.35
CA LYS A 275 -16.34 -5.80 -4.16
C LYS A 275 -16.42 -4.29 -3.97
N ALA A 276 -17.57 -3.80 -3.51
CA ALA A 276 -17.67 -2.45 -2.99
C ALA A 276 -17.06 -2.41 -1.58
N GLY A 277 -16.02 -1.59 -1.40
CA GLY A 277 -15.38 -1.36 -0.11
C GLY A 277 -16.27 -0.53 0.82
N PHE A 278 -16.13 -0.74 2.10
CA PHE A 278 -16.81 0.01 3.15
C PHE A 278 -15.87 0.19 4.34
N ASP A 279 -16.17 1.18 5.19
CA ASP A 279 -15.36 1.47 6.37
C ASP A 279 -15.24 0.27 7.32
N GLY A 280 -14.00 -0.10 7.63
CA GLY A 280 -13.72 -1.26 8.47
C GLY A 280 -13.71 -2.60 7.73
N MET A 281 -13.94 -2.62 6.40
CA MET A 281 -13.74 -3.84 5.61
C MET A 281 -12.31 -4.33 5.75
N SER A 282 -12.13 -5.63 5.98
CA SER A 282 -10.81 -6.21 6.19
C SER A 282 -10.65 -7.55 5.46
N LYS A 283 -9.41 -7.90 5.12
CA LYS A 283 -9.05 -9.17 4.51
C LYS A 283 -7.70 -9.64 5.04
N THR A 284 -7.63 -10.90 5.43
CA THR A 284 -6.37 -11.58 5.69
C THR A 284 -5.94 -12.33 4.44
N ILE A 285 -4.70 -12.10 4.01
CA ILE A 285 -4.10 -12.78 2.86
C ILE A 285 -2.96 -13.63 3.41
N CYS A 286 -2.99 -14.93 3.08
CA CYS A 286 -1.99 -15.90 3.50
C CYS A 286 -1.16 -16.38 2.31
N PHE A 287 0.06 -16.86 2.58
CA PHE A 287 0.85 -17.56 1.57
C PHE A 287 0.15 -18.84 1.14
N GLU A 288 0.24 -19.11 -0.16
CA GLU A 288 -0.15 -20.39 -0.77
C GLU A 288 0.95 -21.44 -0.61
#